data_4393694f3cf504025f2a1f8ac0e3925b
#
_entry.id   4393694f3cf504025f2a1f8ac0e3925b
#
_cell.length_a   1.000
_cell.length_b   1.000
_cell.length_c   1.000
_cell.angle_alpha   90.00
_cell.angle_beta   90.00
_cell.angle_gamma   90.00
#
_symmetry.space_group_name_H-M   'P 1'
#
loop_
_entity.id
_entity.type
_entity.pdbx_description
1 polymer ?
#
loop_
_entity_poly.entity_id
_entity_poly.type
_entity_poly.pdbx_seq_one_letter_code
_entity_poly.pdbx_strand_id
1 'polypeptide(L)'
;MTRIGFLLSAVLSLAIAHVRPAQAKTIRRTVDVLVIGGTTSGTSAAIAAARQGAATLIVEPTPMLGGMFSAQGVPAADGNHHLPSGLWNEFREALRAHYGGAEALAT
;
A
#
# COMPACT_ATOMS: atom_id res chain seq x y z
N MET A 1 7.16 -51.96 15.35
CA MET A 1 6.99 -50.81 14.42
C MET A 1 6.26 -51.33 13.20
N THR A 2 5.05 -50.93 13.01
CA THR A 2 4.17 -51.45 11.98
C THR A 2 4.50 -50.86 10.61
N ARG A 3 4.39 -51.69 9.57
CA ARG A 3 4.65 -51.31 8.16
C ARG A 3 3.94 -50.01 7.72
N ILE A 4 2.84 -49.68 8.38
CA ILE A 4 2.05 -48.48 8.15
C ILE A 4 2.81 -47.20 8.57
N GLY A 5 3.57 -47.25 9.69
CA GLY A 5 4.37 -46.10 10.15
C GLY A 5 5.50 -45.73 9.21
N PHE A 6 6.11 -46.73 8.54
CA PHE A 6 7.19 -46.51 7.59
C PHE A 6 6.68 -45.87 6.27
N LEU A 7 5.49 -46.30 5.82
CA LEU A 7 4.87 -45.72 4.62
C LEU A 7 4.41 -44.28 4.83
N LEU A 8 3.85 -43.96 6.00
CA LEU A 8 3.45 -42.58 6.36
C LEU A 8 4.66 -41.64 6.45
N SER A 9 5.76 -42.12 7.03
CA SER A 9 7.01 -41.34 7.10
C SER A 9 7.62 -41.08 5.72
N ALA A 10 7.57 -42.04 4.82
CA ALA A 10 8.10 -41.89 3.45
C ALA A 10 7.25 -40.91 2.62
N VAL A 11 5.91 -40.95 2.76
CA VAL A 11 5.02 -40.02 2.05
C VAL A 11 5.18 -38.59 2.54
N LEU A 12 5.33 -38.39 3.86
CA LEU A 12 5.56 -37.07 4.44
C LEU A 12 6.92 -36.49 4.00
N SER A 13 7.97 -37.31 3.94
CA SER A 13 9.28 -36.89 3.45
C SER A 13 9.27 -36.52 1.97
N LEU A 14 8.48 -37.22 1.15
CA LEU A 14 8.35 -36.90 -0.27
C LEU A 14 7.58 -35.60 -0.51
N ALA A 15 6.61 -35.26 0.33
CA ALA A 15 5.82 -34.02 0.24
C ALA A 15 6.69 -32.78 0.52
N ILE A 16 7.64 -32.87 1.45
CA ILE A 16 8.53 -31.75 1.82
C ILE A 16 9.57 -31.46 0.70
N ALA A 17 9.97 -32.48 -0.05
CA ALA A 17 10.97 -32.33 -1.11
C ALA A 17 10.48 -31.49 -2.32
N HIS A 18 9.20 -31.17 -2.41
CA HIS A 18 8.61 -30.42 -3.51
C HIS A 18 8.39 -28.92 -3.22
N VAL A 19 8.73 -28.46 -2.03
CA VAL A 19 8.68 -27.02 -1.72
C VAL A 19 9.86 -26.34 -2.41
N ARG A 20 9.64 -25.89 -3.63
CA ARG A 20 10.61 -25.04 -4.33
C ARG A 20 10.60 -23.65 -3.69
N PRO A 21 11.74 -23.11 -3.27
CA PRO A 21 11.78 -21.71 -2.84
C PRO A 21 11.33 -20.83 -4.01
N ALA A 22 10.36 -19.97 -3.75
CA ALA A 22 9.94 -18.98 -4.73
C ALA A 22 11.14 -18.08 -5.04
N GLN A 23 11.63 -18.13 -6.27
CA GLN A 23 12.69 -17.22 -6.72
C GLN A 23 12.07 -15.83 -6.94
N ALA A 24 12.37 -14.92 -6.03
CA ALA A 24 11.97 -13.53 -6.20
C ALA A 24 12.73 -12.91 -7.37
N LYS A 25 12.00 -12.35 -8.33
CA LYS A 25 12.60 -11.59 -9.43
C LYS A 25 13.10 -10.26 -8.89
N THR A 26 14.42 -10.05 -8.96
CA THR A 26 15.01 -8.77 -8.62
C THR A 26 14.75 -7.75 -9.73
N ILE A 27 14.11 -6.64 -9.39
CA ILE A 27 13.89 -5.51 -10.29
C ILE A 27 14.76 -4.35 -9.77
N ARG A 28 15.66 -3.85 -10.62
CA ARG A 28 16.46 -2.66 -10.31
C ARG A 28 15.83 -1.44 -10.95
N ARG A 29 15.67 -0.37 -10.17
CA ARG A 29 15.21 0.94 -10.61
C ARG A 29 16.15 2.01 -10.08
N THR A 30 16.43 3.02 -10.87
CA THR A 30 17.16 4.21 -10.46
C THR A 30 16.19 5.37 -10.42
N VAL A 31 16.10 6.05 -9.30
CA VAL A 31 15.19 7.16 -9.07
C VAL A 31 15.88 8.21 -8.21
N ASP A 32 15.41 9.45 -8.26
CA ASP A 32 15.94 10.53 -7.43
C ASP A 32 15.37 10.43 -6.00
N VAL A 33 14.11 10.02 -5.88
CA VAL A 33 13.43 9.88 -4.59
C VAL A 33 12.74 8.52 -4.51
N LEU A 34 13.10 7.75 -3.50
CA LEU A 34 12.43 6.50 -3.14
C LEU A 34 11.63 6.69 -1.86
N VAL A 35 10.32 6.48 -1.94
CA VAL A 35 9.41 6.50 -0.78
C VAL A 35 9.04 5.07 -0.40
N ILE A 36 9.35 4.69 0.82
CA ILE A 36 8.97 3.38 1.38
C ILE A 36 7.73 3.54 2.23
N GLY A 37 6.64 2.94 1.78
CA GLY A 37 5.31 3.03 2.38
C GLY A 37 4.43 4.10 1.73
N GLY A 38 3.32 3.65 1.13
CA GLY A 38 2.29 4.48 0.52
C GLY A 38 1.25 4.99 1.52
N THR A 39 1.66 5.30 2.75
CA THR A 39 0.80 5.95 3.75
C THR A 39 0.32 7.31 3.26
N THR A 40 -0.56 7.98 4.01
CA THR A 40 -0.97 9.37 3.71
C THR A 40 0.24 10.28 3.55
N SER A 41 1.20 10.18 4.46
CA SER A 41 2.44 10.99 4.43
C SER A 41 3.35 10.59 3.28
N GLY A 42 3.56 9.29 3.05
CA GLY A 42 4.40 8.80 1.97
C GLY A 42 3.85 9.17 0.60
N THR A 43 2.54 9.03 0.40
CA THR A 43 1.87 9.45 -0.84
C THR A 43 2.02 10.95 -1.07
N SER A 44 1.82 11.76 -0.03
CA SER A 44 1.98 13.22 -0.11
C SER A 44 3.43 13.61 -0.42
N ALA A 45 4.40 12.98 0.22
CA ALA A 45 5.82 13.22 -0.03
C ALA A 45 6.21 12.88 -1.48
N ALA A 46 5.74 11.75 -1.98
CA ALA A 46 6.01 11.34 -3.36
C ALA A 46 5.40 12.29 -4.39
N ILE A 47 4.15 12.73 -4.18
CA ILE A 47 3.51 13.72 -5.05
C ILE A 47 4.28 15.04 -5.03
N ALA A 48 4.69 15.51 -3.86
CA ALA A 48 5.46 16.73 -3.72
C ALA A 48 6.82 16.64 -4.43
N ALA A 49 7.54 15.54 -4.28
CA ALA A 49 8.80 15.29 -4.97
C ALA A 49 8.63 15.24 -6.50
N ALA A 50 7.65 14.51 -6.98
CA ALA A 50 7.35 14.40 -8.41
C ALA A 50 6.97 15.75 -9.02
N ARG A 51 6.22 16.58 -8.31
CA ARG A 51 5.88 17.97 -8.75
C ARG A 51 7.10 18.90 -8.84
N GLN A 52 8.15 18.58 -8.10
CA GLN A 52 9.44 19.29 -8.21
C GLN A 52 10.32 18.74 -9.34
N GLY A 53 9.84 17.80 -10.13
CA GLY A 53 10.55 17.23 -11.27
C GLY A 53 11.43 16.02 -10.93
N ALA A 54 11.42 15.55 -9.68
CA ALA A 54 12.19 14.37 -9.29
C ALA A 54 11.57 13.06 -9.84
N ALA A 55 12.41 12.18 -10.38
CA ALA A 55 12.01 10.81 -10.70
C ALA A 55 11.71 10.07 -9.41
N THR A 56 10.43 9.84 -9.13
CA THR A 56 9.95 9.36 -7.82
C THR A 56 9.33 7.97 -7.94
N LEU A 57 9.64 7.11 -6.98
CA LEU A 57 9.06 5.77 -6.83
C LEU A 57 8.50 5.58 -5.43
N ILE A 58 7.28 5.06 -5.34
CA ILE A 58 6.70 4.56 -4.08
C ILE A 58 6.75 3.03 -4.09
N VAL A 59 7.14 2.45 -2.97
CA VAL A 59 7.04 1.01 -2.69
C VAL A 59 6.03 0.80 -1.58
N GLU A 60 4.93 0.12 -1.91
CA GLU A 60 3.80 -0.13 -1.01
C GLU A 60 3.37 -1.61 -1.12
N PRO A 61 3.24 -2.35 0.00
CA PRO A 61 2.83 -3.75 -0.02
C PRO A 61 1.34 -3.96 -0.31
N THR A 62 0.50 -2.94 -0.11
CA THR A 62 -0.94 -3.01 -0.39
C THR A 62 -1.25 -2.54 -1.81
N PRO A 63 -2.40 -2.91 -2.39
CA PRO A 63 -2.78 -2.45 -3.73
C PRO A 63 -3.26 -0.99 -3.77
N MET A 64 -3.27 -0.27 -2.65
CA MET A 64 -3.82 1.07 -2.52
C MET A 64 -2.84 2.00 -1.82
N LEU A 65 -2.69 3.23 -2.33
CA LEU A 65 -2.00 4.32 -1.67
C LEU A 65 -2.95 5.08 -0.73
N GLY A 66 -2.41 5.81 0.24
CA GLY A 66 -3.17 6.67 1.15
C GLY A 66 -3.31 6.15 2.58
N GLY A 67 -2.91 4.90 2.84
CA GLY A 67 -2.89 4.31 4.19
C GLY A 67 -4.28 4.29 4.83
N MET A 68 -4.47 4.99 5.95
CA MET A 68 -5.74 4.99 6.70
C MET A 68 -6.92 5.52 5.90
N PHE A 69 -6.70 6.49 5.03
CA PHE A 69 -7.78 7.04 4.19
C PHE A 69 -8.23 6.13 3.05
N SER A 70 -7.56 5.02 2.83
CA SER A 70 -7.86 4.11 1.73
C SER A 70 -7.88 2.65 2.16
N ALA A 71 -6.72 2.04 2.40
CA ALA A 71 -6.57 0.60 2.63
C ALA A 71 -7.08 0.11 3.99
N GLN A 72 -7.21 0.99 4.98
CA GLN A 72 -7.55 0.59 6.36
C GLN A 72 -9.03 0.81 6.74
N GLY A 73 -9.85 1.27 5.79
CA GLY A 73 -11.29 1.43 6.00
C GLY A 73 -11.68 2.44 7.08
N VAL A 74 -10.85 3.45 7.33
CA VAL A 74 -11.15 4.54 8.25
C VAL A 74 -11.70 5.73 7.45
N PRO A 75 -13.02 5.97 7.45
CA PRO A 75 -13.65 6.94 6.57
C PRO A 75 -13.61 8.39 7.11
N ALA A 76 -13.01 8.61 8.27
CA ALA A 76 -12.98 9.90 8.94
C ALA A 76 -11.57 10.45 9.09
N ALA A 77 -11.44 11.76 8.94
CA ALA A 77 -10.23 12.49 9.25
C ALA A 77 -10.37 13.19 10.59
N ASP A 78 -9.48 12.87 11.52
CA ASP A 78 -9.43 13.52 12.83
C ASP A 78 -8.64 14.83 12.80
N GLY A 79 -8.84 15.66 13.79
CA GLY A 79 -8.10 16.89 14.00
C GLY A 79 -8.56 18.05 13.13
N ASN A 80 -7.62 18.88 12.68
CA ASN A 80 -7.96 20.10 11.95
C ASN A 80 -8.22 19.83 10.46
N HIS A 81 -9.34 19.20 10.16
CA HIS A 81 -9.77 18.87 8.81
C HIS A 81 -10.19 20.09 7.96
N HIS A 82 -10.28 21.27 8.56
CA HIS A 82 -10.63 22.52 7.86
C HIS A 82 -9.41 23.26 7.28
N LEU A 83 -8.18 22.78 7.49
CA LEU A 83 -6.99 23.42 6.93
C LEU A 83 -7.11 23.57 5.41
N PRO A 84 -7.13 24.82 4.89
CA PRO A 84 -7.36 25.09 3.47
C PRO A 84 -6.05 25.12 2.69
N SER A 85 -5.16 24.14 2.86
CA SER A 85 -3.84 24.21 2.25
C SER A 85 -3.32 22.89 1.73
N GLY A 86 -2.42 22.97 0.74
CA GLY A 86 -1.62 21.89 0.20
C GLY A 86 -2.44 20.71 -0.33
N LEU A 87 -1.81 19.55 -0.36
CA LEU A 87 -2.41 18.30 -0.85
C LEU A 87 -3.64 17.87 -0.05
N TRP A 88 -3.74 18.27 1.22
CA TRP A 88 -4.92 17.99 2.02
C TRP A 88 -6.17 18.68 1.43
N ASN A 89 -6.06 19.96 1.08
CA ASN A 89 -7.17 20.65 0.45
C ASN A 89 -7.51 20.09 -0.94
N GLU A 90 -6.50 19.76 -1.73
CA GLU A 90 -6.72 19.12 -3.04
C GLU A 90 -7.48 17.81 -2.91
N PHE A 91 -7.11 16.97 -1.93
CA PHE A 91 -7.79 15.72 -1.64
C PHE A 91 -9.25 15.96 -1.25
N ARG A 92 -9.52 16.91 -0.36
CA ARG A 92 -10.89 17.27 0.04
C ARG A 92 -11.73 17.74 -1.14
N GLU A 93 -11.19 18.61 -1.98
CA GLU A 93 -11.90 19.10 -3.17
C GLU A 93 -12.18 17.95 -4.17
N ALA A 94 -11.24 17.05 -4.35
CA ALA A 94 -11.44 15.87 -5.19
C ALA A 94 -12.56 14.96 -4.64
N LEU A 95 -12.61 14.75 -3.32
CA LEU A 95 -13.71 14.00 -2.69
C LEU A 95 -15.06 14.70 -2.88
N ARG A 96 -15.14 16.01 -2.66
CA ARG A 96 -16.37 16.78 -2.88
C ARG A 96 -16.85 16.66 -4.33
N ALA A 97 -15.95 16.80 -5.28
CA ALA A 97 -16.29 16.66 -6.69
C ALA A 97 -16.80 15.26 -7.02
N HIS A 98 -16.17 14.22 -6.43
CA HIS A 98 -16.55 12.84 -6.66
C HIS A 98 -17.93 12.48 -6.10
N TYR A 99 -18.26 12.97 -4.92
CA TYR A 99 -19.52 12.67 -4.22
C TYR A 99 -20.64 13.68 -4.46
N GLY A 100 -20.48 14.64 -5.37
CA GLY A 100 -21.55 15.55 -5.80
C GLY A 100 -21.68 16.86 -5.01
N GLY A 101 -20.65 17.26 -4.28
CA GLY A 101 -20.56 18.57 -3.65
C GLY A 101 -20.25 18.58 -2.16
N ALA A 102 -20.21 19.79 -1.59
CA ALA A 102 -19.81 20.00 -0.19
C ALA A 102 -20.76 19.33 0.82
N GLU A 103 -22.04 19.25 0.50
CA GLU A 103 -23.06 18.68 1.40
C GLU A 103 -22.96 17.16 1.52
N ALA A 104 -22.44 16.49 0.51
CA ALA A 104 -22.25 15.03 0.54
C ALA A 104 -21.18 14.57 1.55
N LEU A 105 -20.33 15.48 2.02
CA LEU A 105 -19.28 15.23 3.01
C LEU A 105 -19.55 15.94 4.35
N ALA A 106 -20.73 16.55 4.50
CA ALA A 106 -21.15 17.18 5.73
C ALA A 106 -21.76 16.12 6.66
N THR A 107 -20.96 15.59 7.56
CA THR A 107 -21.41 14.81 8.73
C THR A 107 -20.71 15.31 9.96
#